data_43124c6f654867f5ad0a75fd6b6296bc
#
_entry.id   43124c6f654867f5ad0a75fd6b6296bc
#
_cell.length_a   1.000
_cell.length_b   1.000
_cell.length_c   1.000
_cell.angle_alpha   90.00
_cell.angle_beta   90.00
_cell.angle_gamma   90.00
#
_symmetry.space_group_name_H-M   'P 1'
#
loop_
_entity.id
_entity.type
_entity.pdbx_description
1 polymer ?
#
loop_
_entity_poly.entity_id
_entity_poly.type
_entity_poly.pdbx_seq_one_letter_code
_entity_poly.pdbx_strand_id
1 'polypeptide(L)'
;MVFLKKNDIAFKGDGIIIFKDVAHAIQAEKLMKAAGYEVRLIAPPPQYRMGCDLSLEISLARQAGIERLFNEKGATYVGIFPMMKGTAELCDVVKVTDFGQWTMVRAGNMKLTFDKVSGLIVNSSGGGCPDIPYLYVELVDKPLNKAPR
;
A
#
# COMPACT_ATOMS: atom_id res chain seq x y z
N MET A 1 4.41 -17.09 -10.74
CA MET A 1 4.61 -15.86 -9.95
C MET A 1 4.45 -14.69 -10.90
N VAL A 2 3.41 -13.92 -10.76
CA VAL A 2 3.25 -12.69 -11.53
C VAL A 2 4.15 -11.65 -10.89
N PHE A 3 5.32 -11.41 -11.44
CA PHE A 3 6.08 -10.22 -11.13
C PHE A 3 5.26 -9.04 -11.62
N LEU A 4 4.82 -8.19 -10.71
CA LEU A 4 4.32 -6.88 -11.06
C LEU A 4 5.42 -6.20 -11.89
N LYS A 5 5.20 -6.11 -13.18
CA LYS A 5 6.12 -5.42 -14.08
C LYS A 5 6.31 -4.00 -13.55
N LYS A 6 7.55 -3.59 -13.43
CA LYS A 6 8.03 -2.26 -13.02
C LYS A 6 7.48 -1.10 -13.89
N ASN A 7 6.49 -1.35 -14.75
CA ASN A 7 6.07 -0.46 -15.83
C ASN A 7 4.74 0.27 -15.60
N ASP A 8 4.09 0.15 -14.43
CA ASP A 8 2.86 0.90 -14.15
C ASP A 8 3.10 2.20 -13.36
N ILE A 9 4.26 2.82 -13.54
CA ILE A 9 4.58 4.14 -12.96
C ILE A 9 4.21 5.25 -13.96
N ALA A 10 3.02 5.18 -14.56
CA ALA A 10 2.58 6.24 -15.46
C ALA A 10 1.87 7.40 -14.73
N PHE A 11 1.21 7.12 -13.60
CA PHE A 11 0.50 8.14 -12.84
C PHE A 11 1.41 8.75 -11.77
N LYS A 12 1.63 10.05 -11.87
CA LYS A 12 2.26 10.87 -10.84
C LYS A 12 1.28 11.93 -10.39
N GLY A 13 0.74 11.74 -9.20
CA GLY A 13 -0.15 12.70 -8.57
C GLY A 13 0.62 13.81 -7.84
N ASP A 14 -0.10 14.85 -7.51
CA ASP A 14 0.38 15.99 -6.72
C ASP A 14 -0.31 16.09 -5.36
N GLY A 15 -1.15 15.12 -5.02
CA GLY A 15 -1.85 15.03 -3.76
C GLY A 15 -1.81 13.63 -3.14
N ILE A 16 -2.06 13.58 -1.83
CA ILE A 16 -2.10 12.36 -1.04
C ILE A 16 -3.32 12.34 -0.14
N ILE A 17 -4.00 11.20 -0.08
CA ILE A 17 -5.08 10.95 0.87
C ILE A 17 -4.54 10.08 2.00
N ILE A 18 -4.71 10.54 3.23
CA ILE A 18 -4.25 9.86 4.44
C ILE A 18 -5.43 9.13 5.10
N PHE A 19 -5.17 7.91 5.56
CA PHE A 19 -6.13 7.04 6.24
C PHE A 19 -5.61 6.64 7.62
N LYS A 20 -6.53 6.26 8.52
CA LYS A 20 -6.19 5.71 9.84
C LYS A 20 -5.73 4.26 9.79
N ASP A 21 -6.25 3.51 8.84
CA ASP A 21 -5.95 2.08 8.70
C ASP A 21 -5.94 1.64 7.23
N VAL A 22 -5.37 0.46 7.02
CA VAL A 22 -5.18 -0.15 5.70
C VAL A 22 -6.52 -0.48 5.04
N ALA A 23 -7.50 -0.92 5.81
CA ALA A 23 -8.81 -1.32 5.27
C ALA A 23 -9.51 -0.14 4.59
N HIS A 24 -9.51 1.03 5.23
CA HIS A 24 -10.07 2.25 4.65
C HIS A 24 -9.33 2.70 3.38
N ALA A 25 -7.99 2.59 3.36
CA ALA A 25 -7.21 2.93 2.16
C ALA A 25 -7.54 2.02 0.97
N ILE A 26 -7.64 0.70 1.19
CA ILE A 26 -7.98 -0.26 0.15
C ILE A 26 -9.42 -0.08 -0.33
N GLN A 27 -10.35 0.17 0.58
CA GLN A 27 -11.74 0.44 0.22
C GLN A 27 -11.87 1.70 -0.63
N ALA A 28 -11.20 2.77 -0.23
CA ALA A 28 -11.18 4.03 -0.97
C ALA A 28 -10.56 3.87 -2.37
N GLU A 29 -9.47 3.10 -2.50
CA GLU A 29 -8.88 2.79 -3.80
C GLU A 29 -9.88 2.11 -4.74
N LYS A 30 -10.59 1.10 -4.24
CA LYS A 30 -11.61 0.39 -5.03
C LYS A 30 -12.75 1.32 -5.47
N LEU A 31 -13.24 2.16 -4.56
CA LEU A 31 -14.29 3.15 -4.88
C LEU A 31 -13.84 4.14 -5.95
N MET A 32 -12.63 4.66 -5.82
CA MET A 32 -12.09 5.63 -6.76
C MET A 32 -11.84 5.02 -8.14
N LYS A 33 -11.28 3.83 -8.22
CA LYS A 33 -11.08 3.10 -9.48
C LYS A 33 -12.41 2.80 -10.17
N ALA A 34 -13.42 2.36 -9.41
CA ALA A 34 -14.76 2.12 -9.93
C ALA A 34 -15.42 3.40 -10.47
N ALA A 35 -15.12 4.55 -9.90
CA ALA A 35 -15.62 5.85 -10.36
C ALA A 35 -14.76 6.48 -11.48
N GLY A 36 -13.72 5.79 -11.95
CA GLY A 36 -12.87 6.25 -13.06
C GLY A 36 -11.77 7.22 -12.67
N TYR A 37 -11.44 7.36 -11.38
CA TYR A 37 -10.31 8.18 -10.95
C TYR A 37 -8.99 7.44 -11.12
N GLU A 38 -7.98 8.15 -11.58
CA GLU A 38 -6.59 7.70 -11.50
C GLU A 38 -6.11 7.81 -10.06
N VAL A 39 -5.65 6.71 -9.50
CA VAL A 39 -5.21 6.59 -8.10
C VAL A 39 -4.15 5.51 -7.98
N ARG A 40 -3.19 5.73 -7.09
CA ARG A 40 -2.13 4.77 -6.80
C ARG A 40 -1.96 4.62 -5.29
N LEU A 41 -1.86 3.36 -4.82
CA LEU A 41 -1.44 3.09 -3.45
C LEU A 41 0.03 3.43 -3.27
N ILE A 42 0.34 4.21 -2.25
CA ILE A 42 1.70 4.61 -1.88
C ILE A 42 1.91 4.48 -0.37
N ALA A 43 3.16 4.36 0.04
CA ALA A 43 3.52 4.55 1.43
C ALA A 43 3.55 6.06 1.75
N PRO A 44 2.88 6.53 2.81
CA PRO A 44 2.89 7.94 3.15
C PRO A 44 4.30 8.40 3.51
N PRO A 45 4.72 9.61 3.10
CA PRO A 45 5.93 10.24 3.63
C PRO A 45 5.88 10.31 5.16
N PRO A 46 7.02 10.25 5.85
CA PRO A 46 7.06 10.21 7.32
C PRO A 46 6.24 11.29 8.01
N GLN A 47 6.21 12.51 7.45
CA GLN A 47 5.45 13.64 7.99
C GLN A 47 3.92 13.47 7.94
N TYR A 48 3.43 12.58 7.08
CA TYR A 48 1.99 12.29 6.92
C TYR A 48 1.56 10.94 7.52
N ARG A 49 2.48 10.22 8.16
CA ARG A 49 2.14 8.93 8.80
C ARG A 49 1.30 9.18 10.05
N MET A 50 0.07 8.67 10.02
CA MET A 50 -0.87 8.78 11.14
C MET A 50 -1.39 7.40 11.54
N GLY A 51 -0.50 6.42 11.65
CA GLY A 51 -0.82 5.06 12.08
C GLY A 51 -1.07 4.06 10.94
N CYS A 52 -1.31 4.53 9.73
CA CYS A 52 -1.44 3.67 8.54
C CYS A 52 -0.22 3.81 7.62
N ASP A 53 0.28 2.69 7.12
CA ASP A 53 1.39 2.65 6.16
C ASP A 53 0.93 2.68 4.69
N LEU A 54 -0.36 2.84 4.43
CA LEU A 54 -0.94 2.99 3.10
C LEU A 54 -1.66 4.32 2.96
N SER A 55 -1.45 4.95 1.82
CA SER A 55 -2.11 6.17 1.38
C SER A 55 -2.43 6.09 -0.10
N LEU A 56 -3.22 7.02 -0.59
CA LEU A 56 -3.55 7.11 -2.00
C LEU A 56 -2.94 8.37 -2.60
N GLU A 57 -2.17 8.19 -3.66
CA GLU A 57 -1.71 9.30 -4.50
C GLU A 57 -2.81 9.66 -5.50
N ILE A 58 -3.11 10.94 -5.59
CA ILE A 58 -4.18 11.50 -6.42
C ILE A 58 -3.73 12.75 -7.16
N SER A 59 -4.52 13.18 -8.12
CA SER A 59 -4.43 14.53 -8.66
C SER A 59 -5.30 15.49 -7.85
N LEU A 60 -4.72 16.55 -7.29
CA LEU A 60 -5.44 17.57 -6.53
C LEU A 60 -6.52 18.27 -7.35
N ALA A 61 -6.35 18.36 -8.68
CA ALA A 61 -7.39 18.87 -9.56
C ALA A 61 -8.72 18.09 -9.46
N ARG A 62 -8.68 16.86 -8.97
CA ARG A 62 -9.85 16.01 -8.77
C ARG A 62 -10.37 16.00 -7.33
N GLN A 63 -9.76 16.74 -6.42
CA GLN A 63 -10.09 16.70 -4.99
C GLN A 63 -11.58 16.87 -4.71
N ALA A 64 -12.22 17.89 -5.28
CA ALA A 64 -13.64 18.16 -5.03
C ALA A 64 -14.57 17.01 -5.45
N GLY A 65 -14.24 16.33 -6.55
CA GLY A 65 -14.97 15.14 -7.01
C GLY A 65 -14.76 13.95 -6.10
N ILE A 66 -13.53 13.75 -5.62
CA ILE A 66 -13.18 12.67 -4.68
C ILE A 66 -13.89 12.87 -3.34
N GLU A 67 -13.88 14.07 -2.79
CA GLU A 67 -14.59 14.40 -1.54
C GLU A 67 -16.10 14.14 -1.65
N ARG A 68 -16.70 14.50 -2.78
CA ARG A 68 -18.11 14.16 -3.06
C ARG A 68 -18.35 12.66 -3.09
N LEU A 69 -17.52 11.92 -3.82
CA LEU A 69 -17.61 10.46 -3.90
C LEU A 69 -17.51 9.83 -2.51
N PHE A 70 -16.56 10.27 -1.69
CA PHE A 70 -16.37 9.74 -0.35
C PHE A 70 -17.56 10.05 0.57
N ASN A 71 -18.11 11.26 0.50
CA ASN A 71 -19.32 11.63 1.24
C ASN A 71 -20.51 10.77 0.82
N GLU A 72 -20.73 10.57 -0.48
CA GLU A 72 -21.84 9.75 -0.99
C GLU A 72 -21.73 8.27 -0.60
N LYS A 73 -20.51 7.73 -0.56
CA LYS A 73 -20.25 6.32 -0.27
C LYS A 73 -19.90 6.05 1.21
N GLY A 74 -19.82 7.07 2.03
CA GLY A 74 -19.46 6.92 3.43
C GLY A 74 -18.01 6.49 3.66
N ALA A 75 -17.10 6.82 2.75
CA ALA A 75 -15.69 6.48 2.89
C ALA A 75 -15.02 7.35 3.96
N THR A 76 -14.24 6.73 4.83
CA THR A 76 -13.54 7.40 5.93
C THR A 76 -12.09 7.67 5.56
N TYR A 77 -11.63 8.89 5.74
CA TYR A 77 -10.24 9.31 5.55
C TYR A 77 -9.86 10.40 6.55
N VAL A 78 -8.57 10.64 6.74
CA VAL A 78 -8.07 11.68 7.66
C VAL A 78 -8.05 13.04 6.99
N GLY A 79 -7.53 13.11 5.77
CA GLY A 79 -7.44 14.35 5.00
C GLY A 79 -6.77 14.15 3.66
N ILE A 80 -6.82 15.20 2.83
CA ILE A 80 -6.17 15.28 1.54
C ILE A 80 -5.15 16.41 1.61
N PHE A 81 -3.91 16.11 1.25
CA PHE A 81 -2.79 17.04 1.37
C PHE A 81 -2.01 17.13 0.06
N PRO A 82 -1.40 18.30 -0.25
CA PRO A 82 -0.50 18.41 -1.39
C PRO A 82 0.79 17.61 -1.15
N MET A 83 1.32 16.99 -2.20
CA MET A 83 2.64 16.36 -2.20
C MET A 83 3.64 17.23 -2.94
N MET A 84 4.83 17.40 -2.37
CA MET A 84 5.94 18.05 -3.06
C MET A 84 6.50 17.12 -4.15
N LYS A 85 6.96 17.68 -5.27
CA LYS A 85 7.65 16.92 -6.34
C LYS A 85 8.80 16.11 -5.77
N GLY A 86 8.89 14.84 -6.19
CA GLY A 86 9.93 13.90 -5.74
C GLY A 86 9.59 13.11 -4.49
N THR A 87 8.59 13.48 -3.71
CA THR A 87 8.19 12.74 -2.50
C THR A 87 7.58 11.37 -2.85
N ALA A 88 6.86 11.29 -3.95
CA ALA A 88 6.24 10.06 -4.42
C ALA A 88 7.27 9.00 -4.88
N GLU A 89 8.42 9.41 -5.37
CA GLU A 89 9.50 8.48 -5.78
C GLU A 89 10.14 7.77 -4.59
N LEU A 90 10.11 8.40 -3.42
CA LEU A 90 10.58 7.81 -2.16
C LEU A 90 9.53 6.91 -1.48
N CYS A 91 8.31 6.90 -2.00
CA CYS A 91 7.16 6.27 -1.39
C CYS A 91 6.67 5.03 -2.15
N ASP A 92 7.53 4.36 -2.89
CA ASP A 92 7.18 3.07 -3.50
C ASP A 92 6.62 2.14 -2.44
N VAL A 93 5.38 1.65 -2.67
CA VAL A 93 4.67 0.81 -1.71
C VAL A 93 5.45 -0.47 -1.45
N VAL A 94 6.07 -1.02 -2.49
CA VAL A 94 6.75 -2.31 -2.41
C VAL A 94 8.22 -2.17 -2.78
N LYS A 95 9.09 -2.56 -1.84
CA LYS A 95 10.52 -2.76 -2.08
C LYS A 95 10.86 -4.23 -1.97
N VAL A 96 11.64 -4.72 -2.93
CA VAL A 96 12.12 -6.10 -2.95
C VAL A 96 13.63 -6.09 -2.67
N THR A 97 14.05 -6.87 -1.68
CA THR A 97 15.45 -7.05 -1.33
C THR A 97 15.83 -8.52 -1.45
N ASP A 98 16.91 -8.79 -2.16
CA ASP A 98 17.46 -10.13 -2.35
C ASP A 98 18.51 -10.42 -1.29
N PHE A 99 18.34 -11.54 -0.57
CA PHE A 99 19.27 -12.06 0.43
C PHE A 99 19.81 -13.44 0.03
N GLY A 100 20.06 -13.67 -1.27
CA GLY A 100 20.54 -14.96 -1.77
C GLY A 100 19.43 -15.99 -1.82
N GLN A 101 19.34 -16.88 -0.83
CA GLN A 101 18.29 -17.89 -0.75
C GLN A 101 16.90 -17.29 -0.50
N TRP A 102 16.84 -16.17 0.19
CA TRP A 102 15.57 -15.55 0.57
C TRP A 102 15.35 -14.21 -0.15
N THR A 103 14.11 -13.91 -0.37
CA THR A 103 13.67 -12.60 -0.86
C THR A 103 12.75 -11.97 0.19
N MET A 104 13.02 -10.72 0.53
CA MET A 104 12.18 -9.92 1.40
C MET A 104 11.41 -8.89 0.56
N VAL A 105 10.10 -8.86 0.73
CA VAL A 105 9.21 -7.84 0.19
C VAL A 105 8.78 -6.94 1.34
N ARG A 106 8.99 -5.65 1.18
CA ARG A 106 8.59 -4.64 2.16
C ARG A 106 7.52 -3.73 1.57
N ALA A 107 6.43 -3.53 2.30
CA ALA A 107 5.40 -2.55 2.01
C ALA A 107 5.20 -1.67 3.26
N GLY A 108 5.64 -0.43 3.20
CA GLY A 108 5.68 0.42 4.40
C GLY A 108 6.59 -0.18 5.47
N ASN A 109 6.04 -0.43 6.66
CA ASN A 109 6.73 -1.13 7.75
C ASN A 109 6.54 -2.65 7.72
N MET A 110 5.59 -3.16 6.95
CA MET A 110 5.38 -4.59 6.80
C MET A 110 6.44 -5.22 5.92
N LYS A 111 6.94 -6.37 6.35
CA LYS A 111 7.94 -7.16 5.64
C LYS A 111 7.49 -8.60 5.58
N LEU A 112 7.63 -9.20 4.42
CA LEU A 112 7.42 -10.62 4.19
C LEU A 112 8.67 -11.20 3.56
N THR A 113 9.19 -12.29 4.12
CA THR A 113 10.36 -12.99 3.58
C THR A 113 9.96 -14.40 3.18
N PHE A 114 10.39 -14.82 2.01
CA PHE A 114 10.13 -16.17 1.49
C PHE A 114 11.38 -16.79 0.87
N ASP A 115 11.41 -18.12 0.86
CA ASP A 115 12.43 -18.91 0.17
C ASP A 115 12.18 -18.87 -1.34
N LYS A 116 13.22 -18.53 -2.12
CA LYS A 116 13.11 -18.36 -3.57
C LYS A 116 12.80 -19.65 -4.32
N VAL A 117 13.27 -20.78 -3.82
CA VAL A 117 13.13 -22.07 -4.50
C VAL A 117 11.80 -22.71 -4.17
N SER A 118 11.46 -22.81 -2.89
CA SER A 118 10.22 -23.43 -2.45
C SER A 118 9.01 -22.52 -2.48
N GLY A 119 9.21 -21.20 -2.45
CA GLY A 119 8.15 -20.21 -2.29
C GLY A 119 7.54 -20.17 -0.89
N LEU A 120 8.13 -20.89 0.08
CA LEU A 120 7.63 -20.88 1.45
C LEU A 120 7.89 -19.54 2.13
N ILE A 121 6.87 -19.01 2.78
CA ILE A 121 6.99 -17.81 3.61
C ILE A 121 7.69 -18.20 4.91
N VAL A 122 8.82 -17.58 5.20
CA VAL A 122 9.65 -17.91 6.37
C VAL A 122 9.54 -16.87 7.47
N ASN A 123 9.12 -15.66 7.14
CA ASN A 123 8.97 -14.60 8.14
C ASN A 123 7.97 -13.54 7.70
N SER A 124 7.27 -12.97 8.68
CA SER A 124 6.43 -11.79 8.54
C SER A 124 6.71 -10.88 9.75
N SER A 125 7.01 -9.62 9.50
CA SER A 125 7.31 -8.65 10.55
C SER A 125 6.84 -7.26 10.17
N GLY A 126 6.72 -6.39 11.16
CA GLY A 126 6.38 -4.98 10.95
C GLY A 126 6.15 -4.27 12.28
N GLY A 127 6.37 -2.96 12.30
CA GLY A 127 6.10 -2.12 13.45
C GLY A 127 4.81 -1.32 13.26
N GLY A 128 4.02 -1.16 14.34
CA GLY A 128 2.85 -0.32 14.38
C GLY A 128 1.56 -0.91 13.79
N CYS A 129 1.59 -2.11 13.21
CA CYS A 129 0.40 -2.80 12.75
C CYS A 129 -0.01 -3.87 13.78
N PRO A 130 -1.21 -3.80 14.39
CA PRO A 130 -1.66 -4.77 15.39
C PRO A 130 -1.92 -6.16 14.80
N ASP A 131 -2.08 -6.27 13.48
CA ASP A 131 -2.39 -7.53 12.79
C ASP A 131 -1.14 -8.38 12.48
N ILE A 132 0.07 -7.86 12.69
CA ILE A 132 1.32 -8.58 12.37
C ILE A 132 1.43 -9.93 13.07
N PRO A 133 1.14 -10.09 14.38
CA PRO A 133 1.19 -11.41 15.02
C PRO A 133 0.22 -12.41 14.39
N TYR A 134 -0.97 -11.99 14.02
CA TYR A 134 -1.94 -12.82 13.33
C TYR A 134 -1.45 -13.21 11.94
N LEU A 135 -0.94 -12.27 11.17
CA LEU A 135 -0.37 -12.53 9.84
C LEU A 135 0.81 -13.49 9.89
N TYR A 136 1.65 -13.40 10.93
CA TYR A 136 2.75 -14.31 11.12
C TYR A 136 2.25 -15.76 11.24
N VAL A 137 1.26 -15.99 12.12
CA VAL A 137 0.67 -17.32 12.32
C VAL A 137 -0.01 -17.86 11.07
N GLU A 138 -0.69 -16.98 10.32
CA GLU A 138 -1.44 -17.37 9.14
C GLU A 138 -0.56 -17.59 7.89
N LEU A 139 0.58 -16.96 7.80
CA LEU A 139 1.38 -16.93 6.56
C LEU A 139 2.66 -17.78 6.63
N VAL A 140 3.33 -17.80 7.78
CA VAL A 140 4.61 -18.53 7.91
C VAL A 140 4.39 -20.03 7.71
N ASP A 141 5.32 -20.68 7.03
CA ASP A 141 5.27 -22.08 6.60
C ASP A 141 4.22 -22.39 5.50
N LYS A 142 3.57 -21.36 4.96
CA LYS A 142 2.70 -21.52 3.79
C LYS A 142 3.41 -21.08 2.52
N PRO A 143 3.15 -21.73 1.39
CA PRO A 143 3.66 -21.28 0.10
C PRO A 143 2.92 -20.01 -0.35
N LEU A 144 3.65 -19.11 -1.02
CA LEU A 144 3.13 -17.84 -1.55
C LEU A 144 1.84 -17.98 -2.37
N ASN A 145 1.73 -19.05 -3.15
CA ASN A 145 0.57 -19.28 -4.01
C ASN A 145 -0.70 -19.68 -3.26
N LYS A 146 -0.58 -20.00 -1.97
CA LYS A 146 -1.71 -20.33 -1.06
C LYS A 146 -1.97 -19.25 -0.03
N ALA A 147 -1.22 -18.15 -0.05
CA ALA A 147 -1.52 -17.02 0.81
C ALA A 147 -2.88 -16.42 0.43
N PRO A 148 -3.71 -16.03 1.40
CA PRO A 148 -4.99 -15.39 1.11
C PRO A 148 -4.77 -14.08 0.35
N ARG A 149 -5.66 -13.78 -0.56
CA ARG A 149 -5.68 -12.54 -1.34
C ARG A 149 -6.50 -11.47 -0.65
#